data_986ee017caea5c01bfc5b5803766ba98
#
_entry.id   986ee017caea5c01bfc5b5803766ba98
#
_cell.length_a   1.000
_cell.length_b   1.000
_cell.length_c   1.000
_cell.angle_alpha   90.00
_cell.angle_beta   90.00
_cell.angle_gamma   90.00
#
_symmetry.space_group_name_H-M   'P 1'
#
loop_
_entity.id
_entity.type
_entity.pdbx_description
1 polymer ?
#
loop_
_entity_poly.entity_id
_entity_poly.type
_entity_poly.pdbx_seq_one_letter_code
_entity_poly.pdbx_strand_id
1 'polypeptide(L)'
;MENKKLESALAKWQSIQPLSEVDRDRLSRRFTVDFNYNSNHIEGNTLTYGQTEILLLFGKVIGEANVKDVQDMTASNVALKMVNEEIQLKEMPLTQHFIRTLHRTLLREDYTVYRNLPGGVQTNYTVHAGQY
;
A
#
# COMPACT_ATOMS: atom_id res chain seq x y z
N MET A 1 -27.28 -10.11 17.75
CA MET A 1 -27.83 -10.06 16.38
C MET A 1 -26.80 -9.67 15.32
N GLU A 2 -25.96 -8.70 15.55
CA GLU A 2 -24.88 -8.35 14.62
C GLU A 2 -23.84 -9.45 14.46
N ASN A 3 -23.58 -10.21 15.50
CA ASN A 3 -22.59 -11.28 15.50
C ASN A 3 -22.87 -12.42 14.52
N LYS A 4 -24.14 -12.73 14.25
CA LYS A 4 -24.52 -13.85 13.35
C LYS A 4 -24.07 -13.63 11.89
N LYS A 5 -24.12 -12.39 11.41
CA LYS A 5 -23.63 -12.07 10.05
C LYS A 5 -22.12 -12.20 9.97
N LEU A 6 -21.43 -11.71 10.99
CA LEU A 6 -19.97 -11.80 11.08
C LEU A 6 -19.51 -13.26 11.20
N GLU A 7 -20.16 -14.03 12.07
CA GLU A 7 -19.88 -15.46 12.25
C GLU A 7 -20.12 -16.26 10.97
N SER A 8 -21.22 -15.97 10.24
CA SER A 8 -21.50 -16.59 8.95
C SER A 8 -20.48 -16.22 7.89
N ALA A 9 -20.05 -14.95 7.84
CA ALA A 9 -19.02 -14.49 6.92
C ALA A 9 -17.66 -15.13 7.23
N LEU A 10 -17.30 -15.21 8.52
CA LEU A 10 -16.09 -15.86 8.97
C LEU A 10 -16.07 -17.36 8.64
N ALA A 11 -17.20 -18.05 8.87
CA ALA A 11 -17.35 -19.47 8.54
C ALA A 11 -17.18 -19.71 7.04
N LYS A 12 -17.76 -18.84 6.19
CA LYS A 12 -17.57 -18.90 4.75
C LYS A 12 -16.11 -18.70 4.36
N TRP A 13 -15.46 -17.69 4.94
CA TRP A 13 -14.05 -17.43 4.69
C TRP A 13 -13.18 -18.63 5.07
N GLN A 14 -13.40 -19.19 6.24
CA GLN A 14 -12.67 -20.38 6.70
C GLN A 14 -12.91 -21.59 5.82
N SER A 15 -14.12 -21.76 5.28
CA SER A 15 -14.46 -22.90 4.44
C SER A 15 -13.74 -22.92 3.08
N ILE A 16 -13.31 -21.76 2.59
CA ILE A 16 -12.57 -21.64 1.33
C ILE A 16 -11.06 -21.65 1.51
N GLN A 17 -10.57 -21.74 2.75
CA GLN A 17 -9.14 -21.83 3.03
C GLN A 17 -8.64 -23.29 2.96
N PRO A 18 -7.40 -23.51 2.56
CA PRO A 18 -6.48 -22.52 2.00
C PRO A 18 -6.85 -22.12 0.57
N LEU A 19 -6.67 -20.84 0.25
CA LEU A 19 -6.86 -20.35 -1.12
C LEU A 19 -5.80 -20.93 -2.05
N SER A 20 -6.19 -21.19 -3.32
CA SER A 20 -5.23 -21.47 -4.38
C SER A 20 -4.30 -20.26 -4.59
N GLU A 21 -3.13 -20.52 -5.15
CA GLU A 21 -2.19 -19.45 -5.48
C GLU A 21 -2.80 -18.43 -6.44
N VAL A 22 -3.57 -18.89 -7.42
CA VAL A 22 -4.26 -18.03 -8.38
C VAL A 22 -5.30 -17.15 -7.70
N ASP A 23 -6.10 -17.71 -6.80
CA ASP A 23 -7.12 -16.94 -6.07
C ASP A 23 -6.49 -15.94 -5.09
N ARG A 24 -5.40 -16.34 -4.45
CA ARG A 24 -4.64 -15.45 -3.57
C ARG A 24 -4.09 -14.26 -4.33
N ASP A 25 -3.52 -14.46 -5.51
CA ASP A 25 -3.01 -13.39 -6.37
C ASP A 25 -4.12 -12.46 -6.83
N ARG A 26 -5.25 -12.99 -7.22
CA ARG A 26 -6.42 -12.18 -7.62
C ARG A 26 -6.92 -11.31 -6.48
N LEU A 27 -7.05 -11.88 -5.28
CA LEU A 27 -7.46 -11.12 -4.09
C LEU A 27 -6.44 -10.05 -3.72
N SER A 28 -5.15 -10.36 -3.78
CA SER A 28 -4.08 -9.41 -3.50
C SER A 28 -4.10 -8.22 -4.46
N ARG A 29 -4.26 -8.47 -5.76
CA ARG A 29 -4.37 -7.41 -6.78
C ARG A 29 -5.62 -6.57 -6.56
N ARG A 30 -6.75 -7.20 -6.34
CA ARG A 30 -8.01 -6.51 -6.06
C ARG A 30 -7.91 -5.64 -4.82
N PHE A 31 -7.38 -6.18 -3.74
CA PHE A 31 -7.16 -5.46 -2.49
C PHE A 31 -6.24 -4.26 -2.69
N THR A 32 -5.13 -4.42 -3.41
CA THR A 32 -4.18 -3.34 -3.71
C THR A 32 -4.87 -2.17 -4.39
N VAL A 33 -5.67 -2.44 -5.42
CA VAL A 33 -6.39 -1.39 -6.16
C VAL A 33 -7.48 -0.75 -5.29
N ASP A 34 -8.32 -1.56 -4.66
CA ASP A 34 -9.44 -1.07 -3.84
C ASP A 34 -8.95 -0.24 -2.66
N PHE A 35 -7.96 -0.73 -1.93
CA PHE A 35 -7.41 -0.04 -0.77
C PHE A 35 -6.79 1.31 -1.15
N ASN A 36 -5.91 1.31 -2.15
CA ASN A 36 -5.25 2.53 -2.59
C ASN A 36 -6.23 3.54 -3.18
N TYR A 37 -7.17 3.08 -4.00
CA TYR A 37 -8.20 3.95 -4.57
C TYR A 37 -9.05 4.60 -3.48
N ASN A 38 -9.63 3.81 -2.59
CA ASN A 38 -10.52 4.32 -1.56
C ASN A 38 -9.81 5.24 -0.57
N SER A 39 -8.64 4.86 -0.10
CA SER A 39 -7.85 5.67 0.84
C SER A 39 -7.46 7.02 0.23
N ASN A 40 -6.99 7.03 -1.01
CA ASN A 40 -6.60 8.26 -1.68
C ASN A 40 -7.82 9.11 -2.09
N HIS A 41 -8.92 8.49 -2.47
CA HIS A 41 -10.15 9.19 -2.83
C HIS A 41 -10.71 9.99 -1.63
N ILE A 42 -10.68 9.42 -0.44
CA ILE A 42 -11.06 10.12 0.80
C ILE A 42 -10.23 11.38 1.02
N GLU A 43 -8.95 11.33 0.67
CA GLU A 43 -8.02 12.46 0.79
C GLU A 43 -8.07 13.43 -0.40
N GLY A 44 -9.01 13.26 -1.32
CA GLY A 44 -9.21 14.17 -2.43
C GLY A 44 -8.49 13.81 -3.72
N ASN A 45 -7.88 12.64 -3.83
CA ASN A 45 -7.28 12.17 -5.08
C ASN A 45 -8.35 12.01 -6.17
N THR A 46 -8.07 12.53 -7.35
CA THR A 46 -9.03 12.60 -8.45
C THR A 46 -8.90 11.48 -9.49
N LEU A 47 -7.95 10.57 -9.32
CA LEU A 47 -7.83 9.41 -10.22
C LEU A 47 -9.09 8.55 -10.17
N THR A 48 -9.54 8.11 -11.33
CA THR A 48 -10.63 7.13 -11.40
C THR A 48 -10.15 5.75 -10.95
N TYR A 49 -11.07 4.86 -10.65
CA TYR A 49 -10.74 3.47 -10.32
C TYR A 49 -9.95 2.80 -11.45
N GLY A 50 -10.36 3.00 -12.71
CA GLY A 50 -9.67 2.46 -13.88
C GLY A 50 -8.26 3.01 -14.04
N GLN A 51 -8.07 4.32 -13.83
CA GLN A 51 -6.73 4.93 -13.84
C GLN A 51 -5.85 4.37 -12.73
N THR A 52 -6.41 4.17 -11.55
CA THR A 52 -5.70 3.56 -10.41
C THR A 52 -5.26 2.14 -10.73
N GLU A 53 -6.16 1.33 -11.26
CA GLU A 53 -5.88 -0.05 -11.64
C GLU A 53 -4.73 -0.14 -12.65
N ILE A 54 -4.81 0.64 -13.72
CA ILE A 54 -3.78 0.66 -14.77
C ILE A 54 -2.44 1.15 -14.22
N LEU A 55 -2.47 2.19 -13.38
CA LEU A 55 -1.25 2.71 -12.76
C LEU A 55 -0.58 1.69 -11.85
N LEU A 56 -1.33 1.08 -10.96
CA LEU A 56 -0.76 0.21 -9.93
C LEU A 56 -0.39 -1.18 -10.45
N LEU A 57 -1.15 -1.72 -11.39
CA LEU A 57 -0.89 -3.05 -11.93
C LEU A 57 0.04 -3.05 -13.13
N PHE A 58 0.05 -1.99 -13.95
CA PHE A 58 0.80 -1.95 -15.19
C PHE A 58 1.80 -0.79 -15.28
N GLY A 59 1.83 0.11 -14.31
CA GLY A 59 2.77 1.23 -14.29
C GLY A 59 2.53 2.26 -15.38
N LYS A 60 1.30 2.38 -15.88
CA LYS A 60 0.93 3.30 -16.95
C LYS A 60 -0.11 4.30 -16.48
N VAL A 61 -0.01 5.51 -17.00
CA VAL A 61 -1.01 6.56 -16.80
C VAL A 61 -1.85 6.69 -18.07
N ILE A 62 -3.16 6.56 -17.94
CA ILE A 62 -4.12 6.73 -19.03
C ILE A 62 -4.98 7.96 -18.81
N GLY A 63 -5.36 8.62 -19.89
CA GLY A 63 -6.19 9.82 -19.82
C GLY A 63 -5.48 11.01 -19.18
N GLU A 64 -6.28 12.00 -18.79
CA GLU A 64 -5.80 13.16 -18.06
C GLU A 64 -5.67 12.82 -16.57
N ALA A 65 -4.52 13.08 -16.01
CA ALA A 65 -4.24 12.83 -14.61
C ALA A 65 -3.35 13.91 -14.03
N ASN A 66 -3.67 14.32 -12.81
CA ASN A 66 -2.87 15.25 -12.05
C ASN A 66 -1.56 14.57 -11.62
N VAL A 67 -0.42 15.20 -11.84
CA VAL A 67 0.88 14.65 -11.44
C VAL A 67 0.91 14.37 -9.95
N LYS A 68 0.40 15.28 -9.13
CA LYS A 68 0.30 15.10 -7.68
C LYS A 68 -0.51 13.84 -7.32
N ASP A 69 -1.65 13.65 -7.96
CA ASP A 69 -2.53 12.50 -7.70
C ASP A 69 -1.87 11.17 -8.07
N VAL A 70 -1.15 11.14 -9.19
CA VAL A 70 -0.36 9.96 -9.60
C VAL A 70 0.73 9.66 -8.59
N GLN A 71 1.43 10.68 -8.14
CA GLN A 71 2.50 10.54 -7.14
C GLN A 71 1.95 10.07 -5.78
N ASP A 72 0.85 10.66 -5.32
CA ASP A 72 0.19 10.26 -4.06
C ASP A 72 -0.26 8.81 -4.11
N MET A 73 -0.87 8.40 -5.22
CA MET A 73 -1.32 7.02 -5.41
C MET A 73 -0.14 6.04 -5.44
N THR A 74 0.92 6.37 -6.12
CA THR A 74 2.14 5.54 -6.18
C THR A 74 2.79 5.41 -4.82
N ALA A 75 2.90 6.52 -4.08
CA ALA A 75 3.48 6.51 -2.73
C ALA A 75 2.64 5.68 -1.76
N SER A 76 1.32 5.80 -1.83
CA SER A 76 0.39 4.98 -1.05
C SER A 76 0.60 3.49 -1.30
N ASN A 77 0.78 3.10 -2.56
CA ASN A 77 1.06 1.71 -2.92
C ASN A 77 2.41 1.23 -2.39
N VAL A 78 3.45 2.07 -2.44
CA VAL A 78 4.75 1.76 -1.84
C VAL A 78 4.61 1.54 -0.34
N ALA A 79 3.89 2.40 0.36
CA ALA A 79 3.64 2.27 1.79
C ALA A 79 2.89 0.96 2.12
N LEU A 80 1.87 0.60 1.34
CA LEU A 80 1.14 -0.66 1.51
C LEU A 80 2.06 -1.87 1.32
N LYS A 81 2.93 -1.85 0.33
CA LYS A 81 3.93 -2.91 0.12
C LYS A 81 4.89 -3.01 1.30
N MET A 82 5.34 -1.88 1.85
CA MET A 82 6.21 -1.86 3.04
C MET A 82 5.53 -2.53 4.24
N VAL A 83 4.24 -2.25 4.46
CA VAL A 83 3.46 -2.90 5.53
C VAL A 83 3.38 -4.41 5.29
N ASN A 84 3.08 -4.83 4.07
CA ASN A 84 2.98 -6.25 3.73
C ASN A 84 4.31 -6.99 3.91
N GLU A 85 5.43 -6.35 3.55
CA GLU A 85 6.77 -6.90 3.77
C GLU A 85 7.09 -7.01 5.26
N GLU A 86 6.75 -5.99 6.05
CA GLU A 86 6.99 -5.99 7.49
C GLU A 86 6.19 -7.09 8.22
N ILE A 87 4.96 -7.34 7.78
CA ILE A 87 4.12 -8.42 8.32
C ILE A 87 4.76 -9.80 8.09
N GLN A 88 5.49 -9.99 6.99
CA GLN A 88 6.21 -11.23 6.71
C GLN A 88 7.35 -11.47 7.69
N LEU A 89 7.91 -10.41 8.28
CA LEU A 89 8.96 -10.47 9.30
C LEU A 89 8.34 -10.61 10.69
N LYS A 90 7.64 -11.70 10.93
CA LYS A 90 6.77 -11.92 12.11
C LYS A 90 7.45 -11.74 13.47
N GLU A 91 8.77 -11.82 13.53
CA GLU A 91 9.55 -11.67 14.76
C GLU A 91 9.97 -10.23 15.05
N MET A 92 9.73 -9.32 14.10
CA MET A 92 10.09 -7.92 14.26
C MET A 92 8.97 -7.15 14.96
N PRO A 93 9.27 -6.47 16.07
CA PRO A 93 8.27 -5.64 16.75
C PRO A 93 7.94 -4.41 15.91
N LEU A 94 6.71 -3.91 16.04
CA LEU A 94 6.33 -2.62 15.50
C LEU A 94 7.13 -1.52 16.20
N THR A 95 7.88 -0.73 15.42
CA THR A 95 8.74 0.33 15.94
C THR A 95 8.25 1.71 15.53
N GLN A 96 8.59 2.73 16.32
CA GLN A 96 8.37 4.13 15.92
C GLN A 96 9.10 4.48 14.64
N HIS A 97 10.29 3.91 14.45
CA HIS A 97 11.07 4.10 13.22
C HIS A 97 10.31 3.65 11.99
N PHE A 98 9.66 2.50 12.05
CA PHE A 98 8.84 1.99 10.95
C PHE A 98 7.65 2.90 10.65
N ILE A 99 6.94 3.35 11.69
CA ILE A 99 5.81 4.28 11.55
C ILE A 99 6.27 5.59 10.90
N ARG A 100 7.39 6.14 11.33
CA ARG A 100 7.97 7.35 10.75
C ARG A 100 8.38 7.14 9.29
N THR A 101 8.92 5.98 8.96
CA THR A 101 9.28 5.62 7.58
C THR A 101 8.06 5.55 6.68
N LEU A 102 6.95 4.97 7.16
CA LEU A 102 5.67 4.99 6.43
C LEU A 102 5.18 6.42 6.19
N HIS A 103 5.20 7.25 7.22
CA HIS A 103 4.79 8.64 7.12
C HIS A 103 5.62 9.42 6.09
N ARG A 104 6.93 9.24 6.11
CA ARG A 104 7.84 9.82 5.12
C ARG A 104 7.54 9.34 3.71
N THR A 105 7.28 8.07 3.55
CA THR A 105 6.95 7.47 2.26
C THR A 105 5.67 8.07 1.67
N LEU A 106 4.66 8.30 2.50
CA LEU A 106 3.38 8.86 2.08
C LEU A 106 3.49 10.34 1.72
N LEU A 107 4.22 11.12 2.47
CA LEU A 107 4.27 12.57 2.33
C LEU A 107 5.31 13.10 1.34
N ARG A 108 6.30 12.34 0.96
CA ARG A 108 7.26 12.54 -0.14
C ARG A 108 7.88 13.92 -0.37
N GLU A 109 7.50 14.94 0.36
CA GLU A 109 8.10 16.25 0.23
C GLU A 109 9.40 16.30 1.01
N ASP A 110 10.46 16.58 0.30
CA ASP A 110 11.79 16.92 0.87
C ASP A 110 12.35 15.91 1.85
N TYR A 111 12.59 14.69 1.47
CA TYR A 111 13.29 13.81 2.38
C TYR A 111 14.41 13.03 1.71
N THR A 112 15.42 12.72 2.50
CA THR A 112 16.45 11.78 2.11
C THR A 112 16.28 10.52 2.94
N VAL A 113 15.83 9.45 2.31
CA VAL A 113 15.80 8.13 2.92
C VAL A 113 17.10 7.44 2.57
N TYR A 114 17.80 6.99 3.60
CA TYR A 114 18.94 6.12 3.44
C TYR A 114 18.48 4.70 3.63
N ARG A 115 18.44 3.92 2.56
CA ARG A 115 18.25 2.48 2.65
C ARG A 115 19.58 1.79 2.65
N ASN A 116 19.85 1.06 3.72
CA ASN A 116 20.92 0.07 3.72
C ASN A 116 20.43 -1.15 2.97
N LEU A 117 20.89 -1.32 1.74
CA LEU A 117 20.64 -2.54 0.99
C LEU A 117 21.61 -3.64 1.43
N PRO A 118 21.24 -4.92 1.28
CA PRO A 118 22.18 -6.02 1.47
C PRO A 118 23.44 -5.81 0.64
N GLY A 119 24.62 -5.92 1.28
CA GLY A 119 25.91 -5.67 0.63
C GLY A 119 26.49 -4.26 0.84
N GLY A 120 25.91 -3.46 1.72
CA GLY A 120 26.46 -2.14 2.11
C GLY A 120 26.17 -1.02 1.12
N VAL A 121 25.31 -1.23 0.12
CA VAL A 121 24.91 -0.19 -0.82
C VAL A 121 23.82 0.68 -0.19
N GLN A 122 24.08 1.99 -0.11
CA GLN A 122 23.08 2.97 0.32
C GLN A 122 22.41 3.61 -0.89
N THR A 123 21.07 3.52 -0.95
CA THR A 123 20.27 4.34 -1.85
C THR A 123 19.71 5.52 -1.09
N ASN A 124 19.94 6.71 -1.62
CA ASN A 124 19.44 7.95 -1.02
C ASN A 124 18.31 8.52 -1.86
N TYR A 125 17.18 8.80 -1.21
CA TYR A 125 16.19 9.71 -1.74
C TYR A 125 15.68 10.59 -0.60
N THR A 126 15.50 11.88 -0.90
CA THR A 126 15.26 12.89 0.12
C THR A 126 13.77 13.08 0.37
N VAL A 127 13.35 13.07 1.63
CA VAL A 127 11.99 13.38 2.10
C VAL A 127 12.09 14.28 3.33
N HIS A 128 11.44 15.41 3.34
CA HIS A 128 11.34 16.25 4.54
C HIS A 128 10.01 16.03 5.28
N ALA A 129 9.10 15.33 4.69
CA ALA A 129 7.90 14.86 5.35
C ALA A 129 8.26 13.89 6.49
N GLY A 130 7.50 13.89 7.56
CA GLY A 130 7.77 13.05 8.72
C GLY A 130 8.54 13.73 9.83
N GLN A 131 8.76 15.01 9.72
CA GLN A 131 9.02 15.85 10.86
C GLN A 131 7.67 16.19 11.50
N TYR A 132 7.32 15.39 12.50
CA TYR A 132 6.17 15.65 13.36
C TYR A 132 6.60 15.61 14.80
#